data_f269bdac4cbb946962cd9f1bcb5c1d7e
#
_entry.id   f269bdac4cbb946962cd9f1bcb5c1d7e
#
_cell.length_a   1.000
_cell.length_b   1.000
_cell.length_c   1.000
_cell.angle_alpha   90.00
_cell.angle_beta   90.00
_cell.angle_gamma   90.00
#
_symmetry.space_group_name_H-M   'P 1'
#
loop_
_entity.id
_entity.type
_entity.pdbx_description
1 polymer ?
#
loop_
_entity_poly.entity_id
_entity_poly.type
_entity_poly.pdbx_seq_one_letter_code
_entity_poly.pdbx_strand_id
1 'polypeptide(L)'
;MKIDNISKQIIRFRWLIILTVILGTVFSAVQISKLTIDADVLSSLPDDDKHALLLKKIGENFGGNRMGIVILETDNIYQTKVIEHIRTLTDTIAKIDGISSVSSLSNIINIKGSDEGIEIGRLVDEYELPKTKEAFDELRNNIAANEMYKGSIVSEDESSCLVIFTLEDKADVNAVAREVLDKTE
;
A
#
# COMPACT_ATOMS: atom_id res chain seq x y z
N MET A 1 28.13 11.32 55.91
CA MET A 1 28.47 9.98 56.38
C MET A 1 27.68 8.82 55.72
N LYS A 2 26.58 9.04 54.96
CA LYS A 2 25.92 7.97 54.20
C LYS A 2 26.44 7.85 52.75
N ILE A 3 26.93 8.90 52.16
CA ILE A 3 27.37 8.96 50.76
C ILE A 3 28.67 8.16 50.54
N ASP A 4 29.64 8.22 51.48
CA ASP A 4 30.92 7.53 51.38
C ASP A 4 30.76 5.97 51.36
N ASN A 5 29.77 5.44 52.06
CA ASN A 5 29.52 4.00 52.06
C ASN A 5 28.88 3.53 50.76
N ILE A 6 28.03 4.33 50.10
CA ILE A 6 27.42 4.02 48.82
C ILE A 6 28.50 4.02 47.73
N SER A 7 29.37 5.00 47.69
CA SER A 7 30.48 5.10 46.73
C SER A 7 31.41 3.91 46.81
N LYS A 8 31.78 3.47 48.03
CA LYS A 8 32.65 2.28 48.23
C LYS A 8 31.95 0.98 47.78
N GLN A 9 30.64 0.85 47.99
CA GLN A 9 29.90 -0.31 47.49
C GLN A 9 29.81 -0.34 45.98
N ILE A 10 29.56 0.81 45.31
CA ILE A 10 29.52 0.90 43.84
C ILE A 10 30.88 0.49 43.26
N ILE A 11 31.98 0.97 43.81
CA ILE A 11 33.31 0.63 43.33
C ILE A 11 33.62 -0.87 43.55
N ARG A 12 33.18 -1.44 44.66
CA ARG A 12 33.38 -2.86 44.96
C ARG A 12 32.62 -3.76 44.00
N PHE A 13 31.39 -3.38 43.60
CA PHE A 13 30.52 -4.16 42.71
C PHE A 13 30.51 -3.68 41.27
N ARG A 14 31.48 -2.81 40.88
CA ARG A 14 31.53 -2.22 39.53
C ARG A 14 31.39 -3.22 38.39
N TRP A 15 32.09 -4.35 38.47
CA TRP A 15 32.06 -5.38 37.47
C TRP A 15 30.67 -6.07 37.37
N LEU A 16 30.04 -6.26 38.51
CA LEU A 16 28.69 -6.86 38.55
C LEU A 16 27.65 -5.90 37.96
N ILE A 17 27.76 -4.60 38.26
CA ILE A 17 26.89 -3.57 37.70
C ILE A 17 27.06 -3.50 36.18
N ILE A 18 28.31 -3.47 35.68
CA ILE A 18 28.62 -3.45 34.27
C ILE A 18 28.04 -4.70 33.57
N LEU A 19 28.26 -5.88 34.16
CA LEU A 19 27.73 -7.13 33.63
C LEU A 19 26.20 -7.12 33.54
N THR A 20 25.51 -6.63 34.58
CA THR A 20 24.05 -6.54 34.60
C THR A 20 23.53 -5.58 33.52
N VAL A 21 24.19 -4.43 33.33
CA VAL A 21 23.83 -3.48 32.27
C VAL A 21 24.03 -4.10 30.89
N ILE A 22 25.17 -4.75 30.64
CA ILE A 22 25.43 -5.39 29.36
C ILE A 22 24.40 -6.49 29.08
N LEU A 23 24.09 -7.34 30.06
CA LEU A 23 23.06 -8.38 29.91
C LEU A 23 21.69 -7.78 29.63
N GLY A 24 21.30 -6.71 30.33
CA GLY A 24 20.05 -5.99 30.11
C GLY A 24 19.99 -5.39 28.70
N THR A 25 21.09 -4.80 28.22
CA THR A 25 21.17 -4.22 26.90
C THR A 25 21.04 -5.29 25.79
N VAL A 26 21.79 -6.41 25.94
CA VAL A 26 21.71 -7.51 24.99
C VAL A 26 20.31 -8.12 24.97
N PHE A 27 19.70 -8.34 26.13
CA PHE A 27 18.33 -8.83 26.22
C PHE A 27 17.33 -7.88 25.53
N SER A 28 17.44 -6.57 25.76
CA SER A 28 16.59 -5.56 25.11
C SER A 28 16.82 -5.53 23.59
N ALA A 29 18.07 -5.63 23.14
CA ALA A 29 18.36 -5.64 21.69
C ALA A 29 17.73 -6.85 20.97
N VAL A 30 17.71 -8.03 21.61
CA VAL A 30 17.02 -9.20 21.06
C VAL A 30 15.51 -9.02 21.01
N GLN A 31 14.93 -8.29 21.97
CA GLN A 31 13.49 -8.03 22.00
C GLN A 31 13.06 -6.99 20.96
N ILE A 32 13.93 -6.05 20.61
CA ILE A 32 13.64 -5.04 19.55
C ILE A 32 13.38 -5.72 18.21
N SER A 33 14.11 -6.79 17.87
CA SER A 33 13.90 -7.49 16.60
C SER A 33 12.56 -8.25 16.51
N LYS A 34 11.84 -8.38 17.62
CA LYS A 34 10.49 -8.96 17.68
C LYS A 34 9.39 -7.92 17.74
N LEU A 35 9.76 -6.63 17.76
CA LEU A 35 8.79 -5.54 17.78
C LEU A 35 8.10 -5.43 16.42
N THR A 36 6.81 -5.66 16.39
CA THR A 36 5.96 -5.39 15.22
C THR A 36 5.23 -4.08 15.46
N ILE A 37 5.30 -3.20 14.47
CA ILE A 37 4.51 -1.96 14.50
C ILE A 37 3.16 -2.31 13.88
N ASP A 38 2.11 -2.28 14.68
CA ASP A 38 0.74 -2.37 14.18
C ASP A 38 0.28 -0.95 13.82
N ALA A 39 0.22 -0.67 12.52
CA ALA A 39 -0.23 0.62 11.99
C ALA A 39 -1.75 0.68 11.80
N ASP A 40 -2.48 -0.36 12.19
CA ASP A 40 -3.93 -0.40 12.10
C ASP A 40 -4.55 0.51 13.17
N VAL A 41 -5.10 1.63 12.73
CA VAL A 41 -5.78 2.60 13.61
C VAL A 41 -6.99 1.96 14.28
N LEU A 42 -7.64 0.98 13.63
CA LEU A 42 -8.80 0.27 14.19
C LEU A 42 -8.42 -0.62 15.37
N SER A 43 -7.21 -1.19 15.37
CA SER A 43 -6.71 -1.99 16.49
C SER A 43 -6.47 -1.17 17.76
N SER A 44 -6.35 0.15 17.63
CA SER A 44 -6.15 1.08 18.75
C SER A 44 -7.46 1.56 19.37
N LEU A 45 -8.61 1.27 18.76
CA LEU A 45 -9.92 1.63 19.27
C LEU A 45 -10.45 0.55 20.24
N PRO A 46 -11.22 0.94 21.28
CA PRO A 46 -11.87 -0.04 22.15
C PRO A 46 -12.78 -1.01 21.37
N ASP A 47 -12.78 -2.27 21.74
CA ASP A 47 -13.57 -3.33 21.07
C ASP A 47 -15.08 -3.09 21.13
N ASP A 48 -15.56 -2.25 22.04
CA ASP A 48 -16.97 -1.89 22.24
C ASP A 48 -17.38 -0.59 21.53
N ASP A 49 -16.45 0.08 20.83
CA ASP A 49 -16.76 1.30 20.07
C ASP A 49 -17.63 0.96 18.85
N LYS A 50 -18.83 1.57 18.80
CA LYS A 50 -19.80 1.34 17.71
C LYS A 50 -19.26 1.74 16.34
N HIS A 51 -18.41 2.78 16.27
CA HIS A 51 -17.82 3.24 15.02
C HIS A 51 -16.72 2.29 14.55
N ALA A 52 -15.90 1.76 15.48
CA ALA A 52 -14.90 0.75 15.16
C ALA A 52 -15.55 -0.54 14.65
N LEU A 53 -16.62 -1.01 15.31
CA LEU A 53 -17.39 -2.18 14.87
C LEU A 53 -18.04 -1.97 13.50
N LEU A 54 -18.57 -0.76 13.23
CA LEU A 54 -19.15 -0.44 11.93
C LEU A 54 -18.09 -0.42 10.82
N LEU A 55 -16.94 0.20 11.07
CA LEU A 55 -15.82 0.23 10.11
C LEU A 55 -15.28 -1.16 9.83
N LYS A 56 -15.14 -2.00 10.87
CA LYS A 56 -14.75 -3.40 10.71
C LYS A 56 -15.74 -4.17 9.83
N LYS A 57 -17.04 -4.00 10.10
CA LYS A 57 -18.10 -4.64 9.29
C LYS A 57 -18.12 -4.14 7.83
N ILE A 58 -17.82 -2.86 7.60
CA ILE A 58 -17.67 -2.31 6.27
C ILE A 58 -16.46 -2.98 5.58
N GLY A 59 -15.31 -3.06 6.25
CA GLY A 59 -14.13 -3.73 5.73
C GLY A 59 -14.39 -5.19 5.36
N GLU A 60 -15.04 -5.95 6.25
CA GLU A 60 -15.41 -7.35 6.01
C GLU A 60 -16.34 -7.53 4.78
N ASN A 61 -17.27 -6.59 4.55
CA ASN A 61 -18.23 -6.69 3.45
C ASN A 61 -17.74 -6.09 2.11
N PHE A 62 -16.78 -5.17 2.15
CA PHE A 62 -16.31 -4.43 0.96
C PHE A 62 -14.83 -4.67 0.62
N GLY A 63 -14.22 -5.71 1.17
CA GLY A 63 -12.89 -6.17 0.73
C GLY A 63 -11.72 -5.64 1.55
N GLY A 64 -11.94 -5.11 2.75
CA GLY A 64 -10.91 -4.63 3.66
C GLY A 64 -10.76 -3.11 3.67
N ASN A 65 -10.17 -2.59 4.75
CA ASN A 65 -9.96 -1.15 4.98
C ASN A 65 -8.50 -0.73 4.75
N ARG A 66 -7.62 -1.68 4.38
CA ARG A 66 -6.19 -1.44 4.20
C ARG A 66 -5.84 -1.45 2.73
N MET A 67 -5.19 -0.39 2.29
CA MET A 67 -4.77 -0.21 0.90
C MET A 67 -3.26 -0.03 0.82
N GLY A 68 -2.68 -0.55 -0.25
CA GLY A 68 -1.32 -0.25 -0.66
C GLY A 68 -1.32 0.42 -2.03
N ILE A 69 -0.26 1.16 -2.31
CA ILE A 69 -0.11 1.92 -3.53
C ILE A 69 1.28 1.64 -4.09
N VAL A 70 1.34 1.28 -5.36
CA VAL A 70 2.58 1.25 -6.14
C VAL A 70 2.52 2.40 -7.13
N ILE A 71 3.57 3.21 -7.16
CA ILE A 71 3.69 4.36 -8.07
C ILE A 71 4.66 3.95 -9.18
N LEU A 72 4.18 4.04 -10.42
CA LEU A 72 5.01 3.87 -11.60
C LEU A 72 5.33 5.25 -12.17
N GLU A 73 6.61 5.61 -12.18
CA GLU A 73 7.11 6.86 -12.74
C GLU A 73 7.69 6.62 -14.14
N THR A 74 7.40 7.52 -15.08
CA THR A 74 7.84 7.47 -16.46
C THR A 74 7.84 8.86 -17.08
N ASP A 75 8.56 9.06 -18.16
CA ASP A 75 8.53 10.33 -18.89
C ASP A 75 7.18 10.60 -19.57
N ASN A 76 6.43 9.56 -19.92
CA ASN A 76 5.12 9.65 -20.54
C ASN A 76 4.37 8.32 -20.40
N ILE A 77 3.20 8.35 -19.78
CA ILE A 77 2.36 7.15 -19.58
C ILE A 77 1.66 6.67 -20.87
N TYR A 78 1.50 7.56 -21.88
CA TYR A 78 0.84 7.24 -23.15
C TYR A 78 1.79 6.56 -24.12
N GLN A 79 2.31 5.41 -23.72
CA GLN A 79 3.14 4.53 -24.52
C GLN A 79 2.65 3.09 -24.35
N THR A 80 2.55 2.35 -25.45
CA THR A 80 2.09 0.94 -25.42
C THR A 80 2.85 0.10 -24.40
N LYS A 81 4.18 0.24 -24.34
CA LYS A 81 5.04 -0.51 -23.41
C LYS A 81 4.75 -0.16 -21.94
N VAL A 82 4.47 1.11 -21.66
CA VAL A 82 4.15 1.56 -20.30
C VAL A 82 2.81 0.98 -19.86
N ILE A 83 1.79 1.05 -20.72
CA ILE A 83 0.47 0.49 -20.42
C ILE A 83 0.53 -1.04 -20.28
N GLU A 84 1.33 -1.72 -21.10
CA GLU A 84 1.60 -3.15 -20.98
C GLU A 84 2.27 -3.49 -19.65
N HIS A 85 3.23 -2.66 -19.22
CA HIS A 85 3.91 -2.82 -17.93
C HIS A 85 2.92 -2.63 -16.76
N ILE A 86 2.07 -1.58 -16.81
CA ILE A 86 1.02 -1.35 -15.81
C ILE A 86 0.09 -2.57 -15.73
N ARG A 87 -0.31 -3.13 -16.87
CA ARG A 87 -1.15 -4.33 -16.93
C ARG A 87 -0.47 -5.52 -16.27
N THR A 88 0.78 -5.79 -16.66
CA THR A 88 1.57 -6.91 -16.11
C THR A 88 1.74 -6.77 -14.60
N LEU A 89 2.02 -5.55 -14.13
CA LEU A 89 2.14 -5.24 -12.71
C LEU A 89 0.80 -5.46 -11.97
N THR A 90 -0.30 -4.98 -12.56
CA THR A 90 -1.65 -5.17 -12.01
C THR A 90 -2.00 -6.65 -11.87
N ASP A 91 -1.74 -7.45 -12.91
CA ASP A 91 -2.00 -8.89 -12.93
C ASP A 91 -1.08 -9.65 -11.96
N THR A 92 0.14 -9.16 -11.77
CA THR A 92 1.11 -9.76 -10.85
C THR A 92 0.70 -9.52 -9.40
N ILE A 93 0.35 -8.27 -9.08
CA ILE A 93 -0.11 -7.90 -7.73
C ILE A 93 -1.43 -8.61 -7.40
N ALA A 94 -2.35 -8.71 -8.35
CA ALA A 94 -3.65 -9.38 -8.14
C ALA A 94 -3.54 -10.89 -7.79
N LYS A 95 -2.38 -11.50 -8.06
CA LYS A 95 -2.12 -12.92 -7.73
C LYS A 95 -1.46 -13.14 -6.38
N ILE A 96 -1.11 -12.05 -5.68
CA ILE A 96 -0.50 -12.15 -4.35
C ILE A 96 -1.57 -12.52 -3.33
N ASP A 97 -1.28 -13.52 -2.51
CA ASP A 97 -2.18 -13.97 -1.46
C ASP A 97 -2.42 -12.86 -0.42
N GLY A 98 -3.66 -12.66 -0.02
CA GLY A 98 -4.07 -11.57 0.88
C GLY A 98 -4.39 -10.24 0.19
N ILE A 99 -4.42 -10.20 -1.16
CA ILE A 99 -4.93 -9.05 -1.92
C ILE A 99 -6.35 -9.35 -2.41
N SER A 100 -7.31 -8.49 -2.03
CA SER A 100 -8.71 -8.63 -2.39
C SER A 100 -9.06 -8.01 -3.75
N SER A 101 -8.40 -6.91 -4.10
CA SER A 101 -8.63 -6.21 -5.37
C SER A 101 -7.43 -5.35 -5.77
N VAL A 102 -7.26 -5.14 -7.07
CA VAL A 102 -6.26 -4.23 -7.62
C VAL A 102 -6.94 -3.32 -8.64
N SER A 103 -6.65 -2.03 -8.57
CA SER A 103 -7.16 -1.00 -9.48
C SER A 103 -6.00 -0.20 -10.08
N SER A 104 -5.98 -0.07 -11.39
CA SER A 104 -4.99 0.70 -12.13
C SER A 104 -5.56 1.24 -13.42
N LEU A 105 -4.77 2.01 -14.16
CA LEU A 105 -5.15 2.49 -15.48
C LEU A 105 -5.56 1.37 -16.45
N SER A 106 -5.03 0.15 -16.27
CA SER A 106 -5.27 -0.97 -17.19
C SER A 106 -6.62 -1.68 -16.98
N ASN A 107 -7.26 -1.54 -15.82
CA ASN A 107 -8.49 -2.28 -15.49
C ASN A 107 -9.64 -1.40 -14.99
N ILE A 108 -9.46 -0.10 -14.92
CA ILE A 108 -10.51 0.85 -14.52
C ILE A 108 -11.66 0.85 -15.51
N ILE A 109 -12.88 0.87 -14.97
CA ILE A 109 -14.12 0.95 -15.74
C ILE A 109 -14.35 2.40 -16.16
N ASN A 110 -14.54 2.62 -17.45
CA ASN A 110 -14.94 3.89 -18.02
C ASN A 110 -16.46 3.90 -18.26
N ILE A 111 -17.13 4.90 -17.68
CA ILE A 111 -18.58 5.08 -17.85
C ILE A 111 -18.78 6.36 -18.64
N LYS A 112 -19.31 6.25 -19.84
CA LYS A 112 -19.63 7.39 -20.72
C LYS A 112 -21.13 7.51 -20.91
N GLY A 113 -21.62 8.76 -20.85
CA GLY A 113 -22.97 9.05 -21.36
C GLY A 113 -22.93 9.16 -22.89
N SER A 114 -23.86 8.52 -23.57
CA SER A 114 -24.08 8.67 -25.01
C SER A 114 -25.54 9.08 -25.25
N ASP A 115 -25.86 9.55 -26.46
CA ASP A 115 -27.23 9.88 -26.85
C ASP A 115 -28.20 8.68 -26.80
N GLU A 116 -27.65 7.47 -26.84
CA GLU A 116 -28.38 6.20 -26.79
C GLU A 116 -28.47 5.60 -25.37
N GLY A 117 -27.79 6.20 -24.36
CA GLY A 117 -27.79 5.73 -22.98
C GLY A 117 -26.43 5.82 -22.30
N ILE A 118 -26.12 4.84 -21.44
CA ILE A 118 -24.86 4.76 -20.71
C ILE A 118 -24.02 3.64 -21.33
N GLU A 119 -22.83 3.98 -21.78
CA GLU A 119 -21.83 3.04 -22.25
C GLU A 119 -20.85 2.72 -21.13
N ILE A 120 -20.72 1.43 -20.80
CA ILE A 120 -19.82 0.93 -19.78
C ILE A 120 -18.76 0.07 -20.45
N GLY A 121 -17.51 0.49 -20.35
CA GLY A 121 -16.36 -0.23 -20.89
C GLY A 121 -15.16 -0.14 -19.99
N ARG A 122 -14.02 -0.66 -20.41
CA ARG A 122 -12.74 -0.40 -19.75
C ARG A 122 -12.08 0.84 -20.35
N LEU A 123 -11.32 1.55 -19.56
CA LEU A 123 -10.57 2.72 -20.03
C LEU A 123 -9.48 2.32 -21.04
N VAL A 124 -8.82 1.19 -20.78
CA VAL A 124 -7.91 0.52 -21.71
C VAL A 124 -8.53 -0.84 -22.06
N ASP A 125 -8.66 -1.14 -23.35
CA ASP A 125 -9.20 -2.39 -23.82
C ASP A 125 -8.42 -3.59 -23.28
N GLU A 126 -9.13 -4.65 -22.90
CA GLU A 126 -8.54 -5.85 -22.30
C GLU A 126 -7.70 -6.64 -23.31
N TYR A 127 -8.10 -6.64 -24.56
CA TYR A 127 -7.51 -7.46 -25.62
C TYR A 127 -6.60 -6.65 -26.54
N GLU A 128 -6.87 -5.36 -26.71
CA GLU A 128 -6.14 -4.50 -27.62
C GLU A 128 -5.56 -3.24 -26.92
N LEU A 129 -4.24 -3.23 -26.76
CA LEU A 129 -3.54 -2.08 -26.20
C LEU A 129 -3.51 -0.93 -27.24
N PRO A 130 -3.60 0.35 -26.79
CA PRO A 130 -3.44 1.48 -27.69
C PRO A 130 -2.05 1.46 -28.34
N LYS A 131 -2.02 1.62 -29.67
CA LYS A 131 -0.79 1.61 -30.50
C LYS A 131 -0.65 2.83 -31.38
N THR A 132 -1.77 3.50 -31.67
CA THR A 132 -1.78 4.67 -32.55
C THR A 132 -1.88 5.94 -31.75
N LYS A 133 -1.48 7.05 -32.38
CA LYS A 133 -1.58 8.37 -31.73
C LYS A 133 -3.04 8.71 -31.40
N GLU A 134 -3.95 8.40 -32.30
CA GLU A 134 -5.37 8.65 -32.13
C GLU A 134 -5.93 7.89 -30.90
N ALA A 135 -5.54 6.62 -30.72
CA ALA A 135 -5.95 5.82 -29.57
C ALA A 135 -5.39 6.38 -28.25
N PHE A 136 -4.17 6.90 -28.23
CA PHE A 136 -3.61 7.58 -27.05
C PHE A 136 -4.27 8.93 -26.79
N ASP A 137 -4.59 9.70 -27.84
CA ASP A 137 -5.30 10.99 -27.68
C ASP A 137 -6.70 10.74 -27.14
N GLU A 138 -7.38 9.69 -27.57
CA GLU A 138 -8.69 9.28 -27.02
C GLU A 138 -8.54 8.86 -25.54
N LEU A 139 -7.58 8.03 -25.20
CA LEU A 139 -7.31 7.62 -23.81
C LEU A 139 -7.04 8.84 -22.92
N ARG A 140 -6.20 9.78 -23.39
CA ARG A 140 -5.90 11.03 -22.69
C ARG A 140 -7.14 11.87 -22.45
N ASN A 141 -8.00 12.02 -23.46
CA ASN A 141 -9.25 12.77 -23.35
C ASN A 141 -10.21 12.11 -22.36
N ASN A 142 -10.29 10.79 -22.35
CA ASN A 142 -11.14 10.05 -21.41
C ASN A 142 -10.66 10.21 -19.96
N ILE A 143 -9.32 10.20 -19.74
CA ILE A 143 -8.72 10.46 -18.42
C ILE A 143 -8.99 11.91 -18.00
N ALA A 144 -8.75 12.87 -18.89
CA ALA A 144 -8.94 14.30 -18.60
C ALA A 144 -10.40 14.69 -18.34
N ALA A 145 -11.35 13.98 -18.94
CA ALA A 145 -12.77 14.22 -18.77
C ALA A 145 -13.32 13.74 -17.41
N ASN A 146 -12.54 12.96 -16.65
CA ASN A 146 -12.98 12.38 -15.39
C ASN A 146 -12.00 12.75 -14.26
N GLU A 147 -12.49 13.62 -13.35
CA GLU A 147 -11.73 14.07 -12.18
C GLU A 147 -11.31 12.92 -11.23
N MET A 148 -11.97 11.76 -11.32
CA MET A 148 -11.57 10.57 -10.55
C MET A 148 -10.31 9.89 -11.11
N TYR A 149 -9.92 10.16 -12.34
CA TYR A 149 -8.75 9.55 -12.97
C TYR A 149 -7.57 10.51 -12.99
N LYS A 150 -7.79 11.73 -13.44
CA LYS A 150 -6.75 12.75 -13.47
C LYS A 150 -6.48 13.28 -12.05
N GLY A 151 -5.22 13.26 -11.65
CA GLY A 151 -4.80 13.66 -10.30
C GLY A 151 -4.97 12.58 -9.24
N SER A 152 -5.65 11.43 -9.57
CA SER A 152 -5.86 10.33 -8.63
C SER A 152 -5.21 9.03 -9.07
N ILE A 153 -5.38 8.64 -10.33
CA ILE A 153 -4.78 7.42 -10.90
C ILE A 153 -3.60 7.79 -11.81
N VAL A 154 -3.74 8.88 -12.53
CA VAL A 154 -2.72 9.46 -13.40
C VAL A 154 -2.39 10.86 -12.88
N SER A 155 -1.11 11.19 -12.72
CA SER A 155 -0.67 12.50 -12.29
C SER A 155 -1.08 13.60 -13.29
N GLU A 156 -1.20 14.84 -12.81
CA GLU A 156 -1.59 15.97 -13.65
C GLU A 156 -0.60 16.24 -14.80
N ASP A 157 0.68 15.97 -14.56
CA ASP A 157 1.77 16.10 -15.52
C ASP A 157 1.97 14.86 -16.40
N GLU A 158 1.14 13.83 -16.24
CA GLU A 158 1.15 12.59 -17.02
C GLU A 158 2.47 11.79 -16.93
N SER A 159 3.25 12.04 -15.87
CA SER A 159 4.55 11.40 -15.64
C SER A 159 4.49 10.21 -14.69
N SER A 160 3.37 10.00 -14.02
CA SER A 160 3.20 8.87 -13.11
C SER A 160 1.77 8.33 -13.09
N CYS A 161 1.65 7.05 -12.76
CA CYS A 161 0.36 6.42 -12.51
C CYS A 161 0.41 5.52 -11.28
N LEU A 162 -0.76 5.31 -10.68
CA LEU A 162 -0.93 4.52 -9.48
C LEU A 162 -1.50 3.13 -9.82
N VAL A 163 -0.94 2.13 -9.16
CA VAL A 163 -1.57 0.81 -9.00
C VAL A 163 -1.96 0.70 -7.54
N ILE A 164 -3.26 0.73 -7.28
CA ILE A 164 -3.84 0.69 -5.94
C ILE A 164 -4.33 -0.72 -5.69
N PHE A 165 -3.96 -1.31 -4.56
CA PHE A 165 -4.46 -2.61 -4.16
C PHE A 165 -5.05 -2.58 -2.77
N THR A 166 -6.10 -3.37 -2.56
CA THR A 166 -6.78 -3.50 -1.27
C THR A 166 -6.42 -4.85 -0.66
N LEU A 167 -6.06 -4.86 0.62
CA LEU A 167 -5.75 -6.09 1.33
C LEU A 167 -7.02 -6.74 1.88
N GLU A 168 -7.02 -8.06 1.97
CA GLU A 168 -8.02 -8.79 2.73
C GLU A 168 -7.94 -8.44 4.22
N ASP A 169 -9.06 -8.51 4.93
CA ASP A 169 -9.16 -8.09 6.34
C ASP A 169 -8.17 -8.83 7.25
N LYS A 170 -7.86 -10.09 6.95
CA LYS A 170 -6.96 -10.95 7.74
C LYS A 170 -5.55 -11.08 7.15
N ALA A 171 -5.24 -10.37 6.10
CA ALA A 171 -3.94 -10.47 5.45
C ALA A 171 -2.82 -9.94 6.37
N ASP A 172 -1.67 -10.61 6.33
CA ASP A 172 -0.44 -10.10 6.94
C ASP A 172 0.14 -8.98 6.06
N VAL A 173 -0.07 -7.73 6.50
CA VAL A 173 0.39 -6.53 5.77
C VAL A 173 1.88 -6.58 5.46
N ASN A 174 2.71 -7.07 6.40
CA ASN A 174 4.15 -7.11 6.23
C ASN A 174 4.56 -8.17 5.20
N ALA A 175 3.88 -9.31 5.19
CA ALA A 175 4.13 -10.37 4.21
C ALA A 175 3.73 -9.89 2.81
N VAL A 176 2.53 -9.34 2.65
CA VAL A 176 2.06 -8.78 1.37
C VAL A 176 2.96 -7.66 0.87
N ALA A 177 3.34 -6.71 1.74
CA ALA A 177 4.22 -5.61 1.35
C ALA A 177 5.59 -6.09 0.84
N ARG A 178 6.18 -7.10 1.48
CA ARG A 178 7.46 -7.70 1.02
C ARG A 178 7.30 -8.38 -0.33
N GLU A 179 6.22 -9.13 -0.52
CA GLU A 179 5.97 -9.83 -1.78
C GLU A 179 5.68 -8.85 -2.92
N VAL A 180 4.95 -7.75 -2.64
CA VAL A 180 4.75 -6.68 -3.62
C VAL A 180 6.10 -6.05 -4.00
N LEU A 181 6.95 -5.70 -3.03
CA LEU A 181 8.28 -5.14 -3.30
C LEU A 181 9.14 -6.09 -4.14
N ASP A 182 9.21 -7.38 -3.80
CA ASP A 182 10.00 -8.38 -4.52
C ASP A 182 9.54 -8.57 -5.98
N LYS A 183 8.26 -8.34 -6.26
CA LYS A 183 7.68 -8.49 -7.61
C LYS A 183 7.65 -7.18 -8.43
N THR A 184 7.95 -6.05 -7.80
CA THR A 184 7.94 -4.72 -8.45
C THR A 184 9.33 -4.14 -8.70
N GLU A 185 10.39 -4.73 -8.10
CA GLU A 185 11.80 -4.47 -8.42
C GLU A 185 12.26 -5.30 -9.64
#